data_ea8ee32d42c8c78181e634d95b078c2c
#
_entry.id   ea8ee32d42c8c78181e634d95b078c2c
#
_cell.length_a   1.000
_cell.length_b   1.000
_cell.length_c   1.000
_cell.angle_alpha   90.00
_cell.angle_beta   90.00
_cell.angle_gamma   90.00
#
_symmetry.space_group_name_H-M   'P 1'
#
loop_
_entity.id
_entity.type
_entity.pdbx_description
1 polymer ?
#
loop_
_entity_poly.entity_id
_entity_poly.type
_entity_poly.pdbx_seq_one_letter_code
_entity_poly.pdbx_strand_id
1 'polypeptide(L)'
;MFIREAKKLYQKEFIRWFKLTSEIIPKLRIFRKVTVDIPTLYIMGDQDYMFLPSVQKVTESHSLSQLLVLEECGHVVNVENPGKFNDGMLSFLEDKV
;
A
#
# COMPACT_ATOMS: atom_id res chain seq x y z
N MET A 1 -1.06 -33.39 -12.78
CA MET A 1 0.23 -32.84 -13.25
C MET A 1 0.27 -31.32 -13.21
N PHE A 2 -0.72 -30.66 -13.77
CA PHE A 2 -0.82 -29.17 -13.75
C PHE A 2 -0.88 -28.60 -12.31
N ILE A 3 -1.71 -29.19 -11.44
CA ILE A 3 -1.86 -28.72 -10.05
C ILE A 3 -0.54 -28.87 -9.27
N ARG A 4 0.19 -29.96 -9.51
CA ARG A 4 1.48 -30.20 -8.85
C ARG A 4 2.53 -29.17 -9.28
N GLU A 5 2.58 -28.84 -10.55
CA GLU A 5 3.47 -27.82 -11.09
C GLU A 5 3.13 -26.43 -10.53
N ALA A 6 1.84 -26.10 -10.47
CA ALA A 6 1.38 -24.84 -9.92
C ALA A 6 1.74 -24.70 -8.43
N LYS A 7 1.60 -25.77 -7.64
CA LYS A 7 1.98 -25.76 -6.22
C LYS A 7 3.48 -25.55 -6.03
N LYS A 8 4.33 -26.21 -6.84
CA LYS A 8 5.78 -26.01 -6.78
C LYS A 8 6.17 -24.57 -7.09
N LEU A 9 5.56 -23.99 -8.13
CA LEU A 9 5.81 -22.63 -8.53
C LEU A 9 5.39 -21.67 -7.41
N TYR A 10 4.24 -21.89 -6.81
CA TYR A 10 3.74 -21.09 -5.71
C TYR A 10 4.68 -21.12 -4.50
N GLN A 11 5.20 -22.29 -4.13
CA GLN A 11 6.14 -22.42 -3.02
C GLN A 11 7.43 -21.66 -3.26
N LYS A 12 7.98 -21.75 -4.48
CA LYS A 12 9.21 -21.03 -4.85
C LYS A 12 8.99 -19.52 -4.77
N GLU A 13 7.87 -19.02 -5.27
CA GLU A 13 7.54 -17.61 -5.21
C GLU A 13 7.32 -17.15 -3.76
N PHE A 14 6.65 -17.95 -2.95
CA PHE A 14 6.45 -17.64 -1.54
C PHE A 14 7.78 -17.49 -0.79
N ILE A 15 8.71 -18.41 -0.99
CA ILE A 15 10.03 -18.35 -0.35
C ILE A 15 10.80 -17.13 -0.80
N ARG A 16 10.75 -16.81 -2.09
CA ARG A 16 11.40 -15.61 -2.65
C ARG A 16 10.86 -14.34 -2.03
N TRP A 17 9.54 -14.20 -1.96
CA TRP A 17 8.88 -13.03 -1.37
C TRP A 17 9.14 -12.93 0.12
N PHE A 18 9.14 -14.05 0.83
CA PHE A 18 9.44 -14.09 2.26
C PHE A 18 10.85 -13.58 2.54
N LYS A 19 11.84 -14.05 1.77
CA LYS A 19 13.22 -13.57 1.90
C LYS A 19 13.34 -12.09 1.59
N LEU A 20 12.72 -11.65 0.52
CA LEU A 20 12.71 -10.24 0.13
C LEU A 20 12.09 -9.37 1.22
N THR A 21 10.97 -9.80 1.77
CA THR A 21 10.28 -9.09 2.86
C THR A 21 11.17 -8.98 4.10
N SER A 22 11.87 -10.06 4.48
CA SER A 22 12.74 -10.04 5.65
C SER A 22 13.96 -9.15 5.46
N GLU A 23 14.39 -8.90 4.23
CA GLU A 23 15.46 -7.96 3.92
C GLU A 23 14.96 -6.51 3.89
N ILE A 24 13.74 -6.29 3.42
CA ILE A 24 13.14 -4.95 3.25
C ILE A 24 12.66 -4.37 4.58
N ILE A 25 12.06 -5.18 5.46
CA ILE A 25 11.47 -4.70 6.71
C ILE A 25 12.45 -3.86 7.56
N PRO A 26 13.71 -4.28 7.79
CA PRO A 26 14.66 -3.45 8.52
C PRO A 26 14.94 -2.11 7.84
N LYS A 27 14.94 -2.07 6.50
CA LYS A 27 15.15 -0.84 5.74
C LYS A 27 13.94 0.09 5.83
N LEU A 28 12.74 -0.45 5.88
CA LEU A 28 11.51 0.33 6.04
C LEU A 28 11.43 1.03 7.39
N ARG A 29 12.09 0.51 8.43
CA ARG A 29 12.13 1.16 9.74
C ARG A 29 12.81 2.52 9.69
N ILE A 30 13.71 2.75 8.73
CA ILE A 30 14.37 4.04 8.52
C ILE A 30 13.34 5.10 8.15
N PHE A 31 12.33 4.77 7.37
CA PHE A 31 11.27 5.69 6.96
C PHE A 31 10.39 6.17 8.10
N ARG A 32 10.35 5.45 9.23
CA ARG A 32 9.63 5.91 10.43
C ARG A 32 10.32 7.08 11.12
N LYS A 33 11.64 7.21 10.91
CA LYS A 33 12.48 8.23 11.57
C LYS A 33 12.83 9.39 10.64
N VAL A 34 12.59 9.24 9.35
CA VAL A 34 12.95 10.25 8.33
C VAL A 34 11.68 10.94 7.86
N THR A 35 11.72 12.28 7.87
CA THR A 35 10.63 13.09 7.32
C THR A 35 10.65 12.97 5.79
N VAL A 36 9.50 12.64 5.21
CA VAL A 36 9.35 12.57 3.76
C VAL A 36 8.89 13.93 3.28
N ASP A 37 9.75 14.61 2.49
CA ASP A 37 9.47 15.96 1.99
C ASP A 37 8.81 15.97 0.60
N ILE A 38 8.21 14.86 0.22
CA ILE A 38 7.54 14.70 -1.08
C ILE A 38 6.04 14.58 -0.82
N PRO A 39 5.19 15.35 -1.53
CA PRO A 39 3.76 15.16 -1.44
C PRO A 39 3.37 13.72 -1.75
N THR A 40 2.67 13.08 -0.84
CA THR A 40 2.34 11.66 -0.91
C THR A 40 0.87 11.44 -0.64
N LEU A 41 0.22 10.65 -1.49
CA LEU A 41 -1.17 10.25 -1.31
C LEU A 41 -1.23 8.76 -1.03
N TYR A 42 -1.85 8.40 0.09
CA TYR A 42 -2.22 7.03 0.41
C TYR A 42 -3.70 6.84 0.10
N ILE A 43 -4.03 5.84 -0.71
CA ILE A 43 -5.42 5.47 -0.99
C ILE A 43 -5.67 4.08 -0.42
N MET A 44 -6.55 4.01 0.57
CA MET A 44 -6.80 2.78 1.32
C MET A 44 -8.28 2.47 1.32
N GLY A 45 -8.61 1.17 1.45
CA GLY A 45 -9.99 0.75 1.69
C GLY A 45 -10.30 0.78 3.18
N ASP A 46 -11.52 1.11 3.54
CA ASP A 46 -11.97 1.12 4.93
C ASP A 46 -11.98 -0.28 5.56
N GLN A 47 -12.00 -1.34 4.74
CA GLN A 47 -11.96 -2.73 5.17
C GLN A 47 -10.55 -3.33 5.20
N ASP A 48 -9.54 -2.52 4.96
CA ASP A 48 -8.15 -2.94 5.05
C ASP A 48 -7.66 -2.85 6.50
N TYR A 49 -8.17 -3.74 7.34
CA TYR A 49 -7.98 -3.68 8.79
C TYR A 49 -6.53 -3.93 9.23
N MET A 50 -5.73 -4.60 8.40
CA MET A 50 -4.34 -4.91 8.72
C MET A 50 -3.41 -3.70 8.53
N PHE A 51 -3.63 -2.93 7.49
CA PHE A 51 -2.69 -1.88 7.10
C PHE A 51 -3.18 -0.46 7.37
N LEU A 52 -4.51 -0.26 7.39
CA LEU A 52 -5.07 1.08 7.56
C LEU A 52 -4.61 1.79 8.85
N PRO A 53 -4.59 1.14 10.03
CA PRO A 53 -4.13 1.82 11.24
C PRO A 53 -2.67 2.30 11.16
N SER A 54 -1.80 1.52 10.53
CA SER A 54 -0.39 1.88 10.36
C SER A 54 -0.22 3.06 9.42
N VAL A 55 -0.99 3.09 8.33
CA VAL A 55 -0.97 4.19 7.37
C VAL A 55 -1.54 5.47 7.98
N GLN A 56 -2.58 5.36 8.80
CA GLN A 56 -3.13 6.51 9.53
C GLN A 56 -2.07 7.16 10.42
N LYS A 57 -1.27 6.36 11.12
CA LYS A 57 -0.18 6.88 11.95
C LYS A 57 0.91 7.55 11.12
N VAL A 58 1.25 6.97 9.98
CA VAL A 58 2.26 7.56 9.08
C VAL A 58 1.78 8.90 8.57
N THR A 59 0.53 9.03 8.17
CA THR A 59 -0.01 10.30 7.66
C THR A 59 -0.09 11.38 8.74
N GLU A 60 -0.29 11.01 9.98
CA GLU A 60 -0.24 11.95 11.10
C GLU A 60 1.17 12.50 11.34
N SER A 61 2.21 11.70 11.05
CA SER A 61 3.60 12.07 11.26
C SER A 61 4.20 12.86 10.10
N HIS A 62 3.66 12.74 8.91
CA HIS A 62 4.21 13.35 7.70
C HIS A 62 3.27 14.43 7.17
N SER A 63 3.68 15.69 7.30
CA SER A 63 2.85 16.86 6.99
C SER A 63 2.44 16.97 5.52
N LEU A 64 3.25 16.40 4.60
CA LEU A 64 2.96 16.41 3.16
C LEU A 64 2.21 15.18 2.70
N SER A 65 1.81 14.31 3.60
CA SER A 65 1.03 13.12 3.25
C SER A 65 -0.46 13.36 3.45
N GLN A 66 -1.24 12.70 2.62
CA GLN A 66 -2.70 12.69 2.69
C GLN A 66 -3.19 11.26 2.64
N LEU A 67 -4.30 11.00 3.30
CA LEU A 67 -4.95 9.70 3.29
C LEU A 67 -6.37 9.84 2.74
N LEU A 68 -6.66 9.08 1.70
CA LEU A 68 -8.00 8.92 1.15
C LEU A 68 -8.49 7.51 1.46
N VAL A 69 -9.58 7.41 2.21
CA VAL A 69 -10.19 6.12 2.55
C VAL A 69 -11.43 5.92 1.69
N LEU A 70 -11.45 4.81 0.94
CA LEU A 70 -12.58 4.44 0.08
C LEU A 70 -13.52 3.50 0.83
N GLU A 71 -14.79 3.83 0.83
CA GLU A 71 -15.83 3.04 1.50
C GLU A 71 -16.05 1.70 0.80
N GLU A 72 -16.33 0.67 1.58
CA GLU A 72 -16.64 -0.69 1.11
C GLU A 72 -15.54 -1.30 0.24
N CYS A 73 -14.29 -0.93 0.50
CA CYS A 73 -13.12 -1.44 -0.23
C CYS A 73 -12.16 -2.15 0.72
N GLY A 74 -11.56 -3.23 0.23
CA GLY A 74 -10.50 -3.94 0.92
C GLY A 74 -9.12 -3.43 0.51
N HIS A 75 -8.13 -4.33 0.47
CA HIS A 75 -6.74 -3.97 0.22
C HIS A 75 -6.46 -3.50 -1.21
N VAL A 76 -7.13 -4.08 -2.20
CA VAL A 76 -6.87 -3.80 -3.63
C VAL A 76 -7.87 -2.79 -4.16
N VAL A 77 -7.75 -1.55 -3.68
CA VAL A 77 -8.73 -0.49 -3.94
C VAL A 77 -8.85 -0.09 -5.40
N ASN A 78 -7.77 -0.18 -6.17
CA ASN A 78 -7.78 0.15 -7.58
C ASN A 78 -8.58 -0.86 -8.42
N VAL A 79 -8.74 -2.07 -7.92
CA VAL A 79 -9.56 -3.10 -8.56
C VAL A 79 -11.00 -3.04 -8.07
N GLU A 80 -11.20 -2.83 -6.76
CA GLU A 80 -12.53 -2.84 -6.15
C GLU A 80 -13.35 -1.59 -6.46
N ASN A 81 -12.69 -0.43 -6.58
CA ASN A 81 -13.36 0.80 -6.94
C ASN A 81 -12.46 1.68 -7.82
N PRO A 82 -12.26 1.31 -9.09
CA PRO A 82 -11.35 2.03 -9.97
C PRO A 82 -11.78 3.48 -10.23
N GLY A 83 -13.06 3.75 -10.25
CA GLY A 83 -13.58 5.11 -10.46
C GLY A 83 -13.13 6.07 -9.37
N LYS A 84 -13.41 5.76 -8.12
CA LYS A 84 -13.01 6.59 -6.98
C LYS A 84 -11.51 6.62 -6.79
N PHE A 85 -10.81 5.52 -7.06
CA PHE A 85 -9.35 5.47 -7.01
C PHE A 85 -8.76 6.47 -8.00
N ASN A 86 -9.22 6.43 -9.25
CA ASN A 86 -8.73 7.32 -10.31
C ASN A 86 -9.07 8.78 -10.02
N ASP A 87 -10.27 9.06 -9.55
CA ASP A 87 -10.69 10.41 -9.18
C ASP A 87 -9.82 10.99 -8.07
N GLY A 88 -9.55 10.21 -7.05
CA GLY A 88 -8.68 10.63 -5.94
C GLY A 88 -7.25 10.89 -6.39
N MET A 89 -6.70 10.01 -7.22
CA MET A 89 -5.37 10.16 -7.76
C MET A 89 -5.24 11.40 -8.64
N LEU A 90 -6.19 11.61 -9.55
CA LEU A 90 -6.18 12.76 -10.46
C LEU A 90 -6.34 14.06 -9.70
N SER A 91 -7.24 14.11 -8.74
CA SER A 91 -7.44 15.29 -7.90
C SER A 91 -6.18 15.67 -7.13
N PHE A 92 -5.49 14.68 -6.57
CA PHE A 92 -4.22 14.89 -5.89
C PHE A 92 -3.15 15.45 -6.83
N LEU A 93 -3.02 14.87 -8.02
CA LEU A 93 -2.02 15.30 -9.00
C LEU A 93 -2.30 16.73 -9.49
N GLU A 94 -3.55 17.10 -9.70
CA GLU A 94 -3.93 18.45 -10.11
C GLU A 94 -3.56 19.49 -9.06
N ASP A 95 -3.76 19.18 -7.78
CA ASP A 95 -3.45 20.09 -6.69
C ASP A 95 -1.94 20.29 -6.48
N LYS A 96 -1.10 19.32 -6.91
CA LYS A 96 0.34 19.33 -6.68
C LYS A 96 1.15 19.71 -7.92
N VAL A 97 0.51 19.85 -9.04
CA VAL A 97 1.11 20.32 -10.28
C VAL A 97 0.65 21.75 -10.57
#